data_4ee6426de156c20027bee99a2a79bbf3
#
_entry.id   4ee6426de156c20027bee99a2a79bbf3
#
_cell.length_a   1.000
_cell.length_b   1.000
_cell.length_c   1.000
_cell.angle_alpha   90.00
_cell.angle_beta   90.00
_cell.angle_gamma   90.00
#
_symmetry.space_group_name_H-M   'P 1'
#
loop_
_entity.id
_entity.type
_entity.pdbx_description
1 polymer ?
#
loop_
_entity_poly.entity_id
_entity_poly.type
_entity_poly.pdbx_seq_one_letter_code
_entity_poly.pdbx_strand_id
1 'polypeptide(L)'
;AKPACSNSLFEPLAMEIPWFYDQIIKIVNNKPFHKKDKNNNPITVDTLKTAINFIGFENLQMLLPALIFKRTLPQITDPYPDIKHRVWELAVGTANCAKFLAPDYKLNSAFMFMAAMFHYVGKNTVTRIFFKQFDLLHKEQMQSAEKALMKDEFESLRDVTPDPSTLAELVAQHASYVSDAIIKEMTFSYLPIHTLFHQLAQNDYEHAATQLINSCEHYVQTRMLLKQHLISADTAKTQLLQLPFSGRQLSALNKMAIKQLKFVDLS
;
A
#
# COMPACT_ATOMS: atom_id res chain seq x y z
N ALA A 1 -11.66 -28.49 4.10
CA ALA A 1 -10.56 -28.37 3.15
C ALA A 1 -10.77 -27.08 2.38
N LYS A 2 -9.77 -26.18 2.36
CA LYS A 2 -9.81 -24.99 1.49
C LYS A 2 -9.87 -25.47 0.05
N PRO A 3 -10.79 -24.96 -0.79
CA PRO A 3 -10.78 -25.30 -2.20
C PRO A 3 -9.41 -24.90 -2.77
N ALA A 4 -8.73 -25.85 -3.42
CA ALA A 4 -7.51 -25.52 -4.14
C ALA A 4 -7.89 -24.51 -5.22
N CYS A 5 -7.37 -23.28 -5.12
CA CYS A 5 -7.61 -22.26 -6.13
C CYS A 5 -6.93 -22.73 -7.42
N SER A 6 -7.72 -23.08 -8.41
CA SER A 6 -7.26 -23.48 -9.75
C SER A 6 -7.50 -22.34 -10.74
N ASN A 7 -6.73 -22.33 -11.82
CA ASN A 7 -6.91 -21.35 -12.90
C ASN A 7 -8.37 -21.37 -13.43
N SER A 8 -9.02 -22.53 -13.42
CA SER A 8 -10.41 -22.71 -13.87
C SER A 8 -11.45 -22.00 -12.97
N LEU A 9 -11.16 -21.79 -11.68
CA LEU A 9 -12.02 -21.03 -10.76
C LEU A 9 -11.71 -19.54 -10.80
N PHE A 10 -10.45 -19.17 -10.98
CA PHE A 10 -10.01 -17.77 -10.94
C PHE A 10 -10.32 -17.02 -12.23
N GLU A 11 -10.13 -17.66 -13.39
CA GLU A 11 -10.30 -17.03 -14.71
C GLU A 11 -11.70 -16.44 -14.92
N PRO A 12 -12.82 -17.16 -14.66
CA PRO A 12 -14.17 -16.60 -14.83
C PRO A 12 -14.40 -15.37 -13.94
N LEU A 13 -13.98 -15.43 -12.67
CA LEU A 13 -14.13 -14.31 -11.73
C LEU A 13 -13.32 -13.08 -12.15
N ALA A 14 -12.10 -13.29 -12.65
CA ALA A 14 -11.25 -12.21 -13.11
C ALA A 14 -11.76 -11.57 -14.41
N MET A 15 -12.44 -12.31 -15.27
CA MET A 15 -13.08 -11.78 -16.48
C MET A 15 -14.28 -10.88 -16.19
N GLU A 16 -14.94 -11.05 -15.05
CA GLU A 16 -16.00 -10.14 -14.58
C GLU A 16 -15.47 -8.78 -14.14
N ILE A 17 -14.14 -8.63 -14.03
CA ILE A 17 -13.49 -7.40 -13.59
C ILE A 17 -12.58 -6.87 -14.72
N PRO A 18 -13.10 -6.13 -15.71
CA PRO A 18 -12.37 -5.75 -16.92
C PRO A 18 -11.05 -5.03 -16.63
N TRP A 19 -11.02 -4.10 -15.67
CA TRP A 19 -9.80 -3.38 -15.32
C TRP A 19 -8.69 -4.32 -14.80
N PHE A 20 -9.05 -5.39 -14.12
CA PHE A 20 -8.08 -6.35 -13.59
C PHE A 20 -7.50 -7.20 -14.73
N TYR A 21 -8.36 -7.67 -15.64
CA TYR A 21 -7.95 -8.37 -16.85
C TYR A 21 -6.91 -7.54 -17.62
N ASP A 22 -7.25 -6.28 -17.94
CA ASP A 22 -6.38 -5.39 -18.69
C ASP A 22 -5.04 -5.16 -18.00
N GLN A 23 -5.04 -4.98 -16.66
CA GLN A 23 -3.80 -4.79 -15.90
C GLN A 23 -2.91 -6.05 -15.92
N ILE A 24 -3.48 -7.23 -15.78
CA ILE A 24 -2.70 -8.49 -15.81
C ILE A 24 -2.08 -8.68 -17.19
N ILE A 25 -2.83 -8.49 -18.27
CA ILE A 25 -2.32 -8.57 -19.64
C ILE A 25 -1.22 -7.54 -19.89
N LYS A 26 -1.44 -6.30 -19.44
CA LYS A 26 -0.44 -5.23 -19.55
C LYS A 26 0.86 -5.57 -18.82
N ILE A 27 0.77 -6.13 -17.61
CA ILE A 27 1.94 -6.48 -16.79
C ILE A 27 2.80 -7.52 -17.50
N VAL A 28 2.21 -8.59 -17.99
CA VAL A 28 2.99 -9.69 -18.62
C VAL A 28 3.60 -9.28 -19.97
N ASN A 29 3.00 -8.31 -20.64
CA ASN A 29 3.49 -7.76 -21.90
C ASN A 29 4.44 -6.56 -21.74
N ASN A 30 4.73 -6.13 -20.50
CA ASN A 30 5.74 -5.09 -20.26
C ASN A 30 7.16 -5.66 -20.41
N LYS A 31 8.08 -4.84 -20.94
CA LYS A 31 9.48 -5.22 -21.25
C LYS A 31 10.19 -6.00 -20.13
N PRO A 32 10.10 -5.65 -18.83
CA PRO A 32 10.78 -6.39 -17.77
C PRO A 32 10.30 -7.84 -17.61
N PHE A 33 9.10 -8.16 -18.09
CA PHE A 33 8.42 -9.44 -17.85
C PHE A 33 8.20 -10.25 -19.14
N HIS A 34 8.52 -9.69 -20.29
CA HIS A 34 8.41 -10.41 -21.54
C HIS A 34 9.20 -11.72 -21.49
N LYS A 35 8.52 -12.84 -21.69
CA LYS A 35 9.18 -14.05 -22.10
C LYS A 35 9.54 -13.95 -23.58
N LYS A 36 10.64 -14.55 -23.94
CA LYS A 36 11.11 -14.61 -25.31
C LYS A 36 10.95 -16.03 -25.84
N ASP A 37 10.66 -16.13 -27.13
CA ASP A 37 10.67 -17.39 -27.84
C ASP A 37 12.11 -17.92 -28.06
N LYS A 38 12.26 -19.05 -28.74
CA LYS A 38 13.56 -19.65 -29.07
C LYS A 38 14.41 -18.74 -29.97
N ASN A 39 13.79 -17.80 -30.67
CA ASN A 39 14.42 -16.85 -31.58
C ASN A 39 14.66 -15.47 -30.91
N ASN A 40 14.51 -15.39 -29.58
CA ASN A 40 14.68 -14.16 -28.79
C ASN A 40 13.62 -13.05 -29.07
N ASN A 41 12.51 -13.38 -29.75
CA ASN A 41 11.41 -12.44 -29.96
C ASN A 41 10.49 -12.40 -28.72
N PRO A 42 9.92 -11.24 -28.35
CA PRO A 42 8.97 -11.16 -27.27
C PRO A 42 7.70 -11.93 -27.60
N ILE A 43 7.24 -12.77 -26.67
CA ILE A 43 5.97 -13.48 -26.79
C ILE A 43 4.87 -12.55 -26.29
N THR A 44 3.92 -12.22 -27.16
CA THR A 44 2.70 -11.47 -26.75
C THR A 44 1.70 -12.41 -26.12
N VAL A 45 1.19 -12.02 -24.94
CA VAL A 45 0.15 -12.75 -24.20
C VAL A 45 -1.15 -12.00 -24.34
N ASP A 46 -2.19 -12.68 -24.84
CA ASP A 46 -3.51 -12.12 -25.11
C ASP A 46 -4.63 -12.75 -24.27
N THR A 47 -4.32 -13.85 -23.56
CA THR A 47 -5.31 -14.53 -22.72
C THR A 47 -4.91 -14.50 -21.24
N LEU A 48 -5.92 -14.36 -20.38
CA LEU A 48 -5.73 -14.32 -18.93
C LEU A 48 -5.12 -15.64 -18.42
N LYS A 49 -5.55 -16.76 -18.95
CA LYS A 49 -5.01 -18.09 -18.59
C LYS A 49 -3.50 -18.16 -18.83
N THR A 50 -3.04 -17.71 -20.00
CA THR A 50 -1.63 -17.67 -20.33
C THR A 50 -0.89 -16.69 -19.42
N ALA A 51 -1.47 -15.52 -19.17
CA ALA A 51 -0.90 -14.50 -18.28
C ALA A 51 -0.72 -15.02 -16.85
N ILE A 52 -1.74 -15.68 -16.29
CA ILE A 52 -1.67 -16.28 -14.94
C ILE A 52 -0.59 -17.36 -14.87
N ASN A 53 -0.50 -18.22 -15.89
CA ASN A 53 0.57 -19.24 -15.97
C ASN A 53 1.97 -18.61 -16.02
N PHE A 54 2.10 -17.45 -16.66
CA PHE A 54 3.34 -16.68 -16.72
C PHE A 54 3.74 -16.11 -15.36
N ILE A 55 2.80 -15.47 -14.68
CA ILE A 55 3.00 -14.85 -13.38
C ILE A 55 3.26 -15.92 -12.32
N GLY A 56 2.52 -17.00 -12.39
CA GLY A 56 2.46 -18.03 -11.36
C GLY A 56 1.56 -17.64 -10.20
N PHE A 57 0.92 -18.64 -9.60
CA PHE A 57 -0.12 -18.43 -8.60
C PHE A 57 0.38 -17.73 -7.33
N GLU A 58 1.59 -18.04 -6.87
CA GLU A 58 2.19 -17.38 -5.71
C GLU A 58 2.41 -15.89 -5.91
N ASN A 59 2.86 -15.49 -7.11
CA ASN A 59 3.02 -14.07 -7.44
C ASN A 59 1.66 -13.37 -7.59
N LEU A 60 0.65 -14.07 -8.10
CA LEU A 60 -0.71 -13.53 -8.24
C LEU A 60 -1.33 -13.20 -6.89
N GLN A 61 -1.08 -14.00 -5.85
CA GLN A 61 -1.55 -13.74 -4.48
C GLN A 61 -1.00 -12.42 -3.90
N MET A 62 0.16 -11.97 -4.36
CA MET A 62 0.74 -10.67 -3.97
C MET A 62 0.32 -9.56 -4.94
N LEU A 63 0.22 -9.89 -6.21
CA LEU A 63 -0.10 -8.94 -7.25
C LEU A 63 -1.51 -8.38 -7.09
N LEU A 64 -2.49 -9.22 -6.76
CA LEU A 64 -3.89 -8.81 -6.62
C LEU A 64 -4.09 -7.74 -5.53
N PRO A 65 -3.68 -7.93 -4.26
CA PRO A 65 -3.81 -6.90 -3.25
C PRO A 65 -3.00 -5.64 -3.60
N ALA A 66 -1.84 -5.78 -4.24
CA ALA A 66 -1.05 -4.63 -4.66
C ALA A 66 -1.73 -3.80 -5.76
N LEU A 67 -2.38 -4.44 -6.73
CA LEU A 67 -3.14 -3.73 -7.77
C LEU A 67 -4.37 -3.03 -7.20
N ILE A 68 -5.11 -3.69 -6.30
CA ILE A 68 -6.24 -3.07 -5.60
C ILE A 68 -5.75 -1.85 -4.82
N PHE A 69 -4.70 -2.02 -4.02
CA PHE A 69 -4.13 -0.93 -3.23
C PHE A 69 -3.63 0.23 -4.11
N LYS A 70 -2.96 -0.05 -5.22
CA LYS A 70 -2.49 0.98 -6.17
C LYS A 70 -3.64 1.90 -6.63
N ARG A 71 -4.85 1.37 -6.78
CA ARG A 71 -6.05 2.16 -7.14
C ARG A 71 -6.56 3.07 -6.02
N THR A 72 -6.24 2.77 -4.78
CA THR A 72 -6.64 3.60 -3.64
C THR A 72 -5.70 4.78 -3.38
N LEU A 73 -4.51 4.79 -4.01
CA LEU A 73 -3.52 5.85 -3.82
C LEU A 73 -4.09 7.23 -4.16
N PRO A 74 -3.74 8.27 -3.40
CA PRO A 74 -4.16 9.63 -3.69
C PRO A 74 -3.58 10.07 -5.05
N GLN A 75 -4.41 10.68 -5.89
CA GLN A 75 -4.00 11.13 -7.22
C GLN A 75 -3.61 12.61 -7.24
N ILE A 76 -4.27 13.43 -6.41
CA ILE A 76 -4.05 14.88 -6.30
C ILE A 76 -3.57 15.14 -4.88
N THR A 77 -2.35 15.61 -4.74
CA THR A 77 -1.70 15.90 -3.44
C THR A 77 -0.84 17.17 -3.52
N ASP A 78 -1.14 18.06 -4.45
CA ASP A 78 -0.41 19.31 -4.58
C ASP A 78 -0.48 20.15 -3.28
N PRO A 79 0.63 20.77 -2.87
CA PRO A 79 1.94 20.85 -3.52
C PRO A 79 2.91 19.71 -3.14
N TYR A 80 2.43 18.57 -2.66
CA TYR A 80 3.24 17.45 -2.15
C TYR A 80 3.18 16.22 -3.08
N PRO A 81 3.81 16.23 -4.27
CA PRO A 81 3.69 15.16 -5.27
C PRO A 81 4.25 13.82 -4.80
N ASP A 82 5.20 13.84 -3.85
CA ASP A 82 5.86 12.62 -3.35
C ASP A 82 4.99 11.76 -2.43
N ILE A 83 3.87 12.27 -1.89
CA ILE A 83 3.02 11.52 -0.95
C ILE A 83 2.62 10.17 -1.53
N LYS A 84 2.14 10.13 -2.76
CA LYS A 84 1.73 8.91 -3.46
C LYS A 84 2.84 7.87 -3.48
N HIS A 85 4.05 8.29 -3.83
CA HIS A 85 5.22 7.43 -3.90
C HIS A 85 5.62 6.91 -2.52
N ARG A 86 5.63 7.78 -1.52
CA ARG A 86 6.00 7.41 -0.14
C ARG A 86 5.02 6.43 0.49
N VAL A 87 3.72 6.66 0.31
CA VAL A 87 2.70 5.73 0.81
C VAL A 87 2.82 4.36 0.14
N TRP A 88 3.09 4.32 -1.16
CA TRP A 88 3.34 3.07 -1.87
C TRP A 88 4.58 2.34 -1.33
N GLU A 89 5.72 3.04 -1.18
CA GLU A 89 6.95 2.44 -0.64
C GLU A 89 6.74 1.88 0.77
N LEU A 90 6.02 2.60 1.63
CA LEU A 90 5.67 2.14 2.99
C LEU A 90 4.82 0.88 2.94
N ALA A 91 3.74 0.88 2.17
CA ALA A 91 2.81 -0.25 2.09
C ALA A 91 3.51 -1.51 1.54
N VAL A 92 4.25 -1.38 0.42
CA VAL A 92 5.00 -2.49 -0.18
C VAL A 92 6.10 -2.98 0.76
N GLY A 93 6.82 -2.05 1.39
CA GLY A 93 7.88 -2.39 2.34
C GLY A 93 7.35 -3.19 3.52
N THR A 94 6.28 -2.70 4.15
CA THR A 94 5.64 -3.36 5.28
C THR A 94 5.09 -4.74 4.89
N ALA A 95 4.42 -4.84 3.72
CA ALA A 95 3.88 -6.09 3.22
C ALA A 95 4.97 -7.14 2.93
N ASN A 96 6.09 -6.73 2.32
CA ASN A 96 7.21 -7.63 2.07
C ASN A 96 7.89 -8.08 3.37
N CYS A 97 8.08 -7.18 4.35
CA CYS A 97 8.61 -7.54 5.67
C CYS A 97 7.68 -8.53 6.37
N ALA A 98 6.37 -8.24 6.43
CA ALA A 98 5.38 -9.10 7.07
C ALA A 98 5.32 -10.48 6.41
N LYS A 99 5.32 -10.54 5.06
CA LYS A 99 5.40 -11.78 4.29
C LYS A 99 6.63 -12.61 4.66
N PHE A 100 7.79 -11.95 4.70
CA PHE A 100 9.06 -12.62 4.95
C PHE A 100 9.14 -13.21 6.36
N LEU A 101 8.68 -12.47 7.36
CA LEU A 101 8.72 -12.88 8.76
C LEU A 101 7.56 -13.77 9.19
N ALA A 102 6.44 -13.80 8.45
CA ALA A 102 5.25 -14.55 8.81
C ALA A 102 5.49 -16.01 9.21
N PRO A 103 6.37 -16.80 8.55
CA PRO A 103 6.66 -18.18 8.94
C PRO A 103 7.24 -18.29 10.37
N ASP A 104 8.07 -17.34 10.79
CA ASP A 104 8.67 -17.33 12.13
C ASP A 104 7.59 -17.17 13.22
N TYR A 105 6.47 -16.54 12.88
CA TYR A 105 5.29 -16.33 13.74
C TYR A 105 4.19 -17.37 13.51
N LYS A 106 4.45 -18.42 12.72
CA LYS A 106 3.46 -19.44 12.32
C LYS A 106 2.24 -18.88 11.60
N LEU A 107 2.41 -17.79 10.87
CA LEU A 107 1.39 -17.09 10.09
C LEU A 107 1.51 -17.39 8.59
N ASN A 108 0.41 -17.26 7.86
CA ASN A 108 0.41 -17.43 6.41
C ASN A 108 1.03 -16.20 5.72
N SER A 109 2.08 -16.41 4.93
CA SER A 109 2.84 -15.35 4.27
C SER A 109 2.00 -14.51 3.29
N ALA A 110 1.14 -15.14 2.49
CA ALA A 110 0.30 -14.43 1.52
C ALA A 110 -0.79 -13.61 2.23
N PHE A 111 -1.39 -14.16 3.30
CA PHE A 111 -2.34 -13.43 4.14
C PHE A 111 -1.69 -12.21 4.79
N MET A 112 -0.50 -12.38 5.37
CA MET A 112 0.22 -11.27 6.02
C MET A 112 0.66 -10.19 5.03
N PHE A 113 1.05 -10.57 3.81
CA PHE A 113 1.32 -9.62 2.74
C PHE A 113 0.08 -8.76 2.42
N MET A 114 -1.07 -9.42 2.19
CA MET A 114 -2.32 -8.75 1.86
C MET A 114 -2.78 -7.84 3.01
N ALA A 115 -2.78 -8.34 4.24
CA ALA A 115 -3.21 -7.58 5.41
C ALA A 115 -2.33 -6.35 5.66
N ALA A 116 -1.00 -6.50 5.57
CA ALA A 116 -0.07 -5.39 5.72
C ALA A 116 -0.20 -4.36 4.58
N MET A 117 -0.52 -4.78 3.35
CA MET A 117 -0.82 -3.87 2.24
C MET A 117 -2.09 -3.08 2.52
N PHE A 118 -3.17 -3.75 2.93
CA PHE A 118 -4.47 -3.11 3.18
C PHE A 118 -4.50 -2.28 4.47
N HIS A 119 -3.55 -2.48 5.37
CA HIS A 119 -3.38 -1.61 6.55
C HIS A 119 -3.26 -0.12 6.16
N TYR A 120 -2.73 0.17 4.98
CA TYR A 120 -2.56 1.55 4.48
C TYR A 120 -3.78 2.11 3.74
N VAL A 121 -4.86 1.33 3.53
CA VAL A 121 -6.05 1.81 2.81
C VAL A 121 -6.71 2.99 3.54
N GLY A 122 -6.79 2.94 4.86
CA GLY A 122 -7.31 4.06 5.66
C GLY A 122 -6.44 5.31 5.57
N LYS A 123 -5.11 5.15 5.61
CA LYS A 123 -4.17 6.28 5.40
C LYS A 123 -4.39 6.95 4.05
N ASN A 124 -4.53 6.15 2.99
CA ASN A 124 -4.85 6.67 1.66
C ASN A 124 -6.18 7.41 1.62
N THR A 125 -7.21 6.84 2.25
CA THR A 125 -8.55 7.41 2.26
C THR A 125 -8.58 8.74 3.00
N VAL A 126 -7.99 8.81 4.19
CA VAL A 126 -7.88 10.07 4.96
C VAL A 126 -7.10 11.12 4.16
N THR A 127 -5.96 10.74 3.57
CA THR A 127 -5.15 11.64 2.72
C THR A 127 -5.96 12.19 1.54
N ARG A 128 -6.68 11.32 0.82
CA ARG A 128 -7.53 11.74 -0.31
C ARG A 128 -8.63 12.70 0.11
N ILE A 129 -9.29 12.42 1.23
CA ILE A 129 -10.37 13.28 1.76
C ILE A 129 -9.79 14.64 2.16
N PHE A 130 -8.65 14.65 2.86
CA PHE A 130 -7.97 15.87 3.28
C PHE A 130 -7.68 16.81 2.10
N PHE A 131 -6.97 16.33 1.07
CA PHE A 131 -6.65 17.16 -0.10
C PHE A 131 -7.89 17.59 -0.88
N LYS A 132 -8.87 16.68 -1.02
CA LYS A 132 -10.13 17.02 -1.69
C LYS A 132 -10.90 18.11 -0.94
N GLN A 133 -11.00 18.03 0.39
CA GLN A 133 -11.71 19.02 1.19
C GLN A 133 -10.96 20.36 1.19
N PHE A 134 -9.63 20.32 1.31
CA PHE A 134 -8.82 21.53 1.17
C PHE A 134 -9.07 22.23 -0.18
N ASP A 135 -9.00 21.51 -1.29
CA ASP A 135 -9.21 22.06 -2.64
C ASP A 135 -10.60 22.66 -2.79
N LEU A 136 -11.64 22.00 -2.26
CA LEU A 136 -13.01 22.51 -2.30
C LEU A 136 -13.17 23.81 -1.48
N LEU A 137 -12.71 23.82 -0.23
CA LEU A 137 -12.81 24.98 0.65
C LEU A 137 -11.96 26.14 0.14
N HIS A 138 -10.75 25.87 -0.32
CA HIS A 138 -9.87 26.89 -0.89
C HIS A 138 -10.50 27.58 -2.11
N LYS A 139 -11.07 26.80 -3.04
CA LYS A 139 -11.79 27.34 -4.21
C LYS A 139 -13.01 28.16 -3.82
N GLU A 140 -13.77 27.70 -2.83
CA GLU A 140 -14.93 28.45 -2.33
C GLU A 140 -14.53 29.78 -1.72
N GLN A 141 -13.50 29.84 -0.90
CA GLN A 141 -12.96 31.04 -0.30
C GLN A 141 -12.42 32.01 -1.35
N MET A 142 -11.64 31.51 -2.32
CA MET A 142 -11.14 32.31 -3.45
C MET A 142 -12.27 32.94 -4.24
N GLN A 143 -13.31 32.19 -4.58
CA GLN A 143 -14.48 32.72 -5.30
C GLN A 143 -15.26 33.75 -4.48
N SER A 144 -15.34 33.57 -3.17
CA SER A 144 -16.02 34.51 -2.28
C SER A 144 -15.27 35.83 -2.18
N ALA A 145 -13.94 35.81 -2.03
CA ALA A 145 -13.10 37.00 -2.01
C ALA A 145 -13.14 37.74 -3.35
N GLU A 146 -13.13 37.04 -4.47
CA GLU A 146 -13.24 37.61 -5.81
C GLU A 146 -14.59 38.33 -6.01
N LYS A 147 -15.70 37.68 -5.65
CA LYS A 147 -17.07 38.29 -5.74
C LYS A 147 -17.22 39.49 -4.83
N ALA A 148 -16.60 39.50 -3.67
CA ALA A 148 -16.61 40.60 -2.72
C ALA A 148 -15.61 41.71 -3.08
N LEU A 149 -14.82 41.54 -4.15
CA LEU A 149 -13.77 42.47 -4.59
C LEU A 149 -12.67 42.69 -3.53
N MET A 150 -12.43 41.71 -2.66
CA MET A 150 -11.44 41.73 -1.57
C MET A 150 -10.07 41.31 -2.09
N LYS A 151 -9.36 42.21 -2.76
CA LYS A 151 -8.09 41.90 -3.44
C LYS A 151 -7.02 41.37 -2.51
N ASP A 152 -6.83 42.00 -1.36
CA ASP A 152 -5.78 41.61 -0.39
C ASP A 152 -6.04 40.20 0.16
N GLU A 153 -7.30 39.87 0.43
CA GLU A 153 -7.70 38.53 0.86
C GLU A 153 -7.51 37.49 -0.25
N PHE A 154 -7.92 37.84 -1.49
CA PHE A 154 -7.74 36.98 -2.65
C PHE A 154 -6.26 36.65 -2.90
N GLU A 155 -5.37 37.66 -2.86
CA GLU A 155 -3.93 37.44 -3.02
C GLU A 155 -3.33 36.60 -1.87
N SER A 156 -3.79 36.84 -0.63
CA SER A 156 -3.37 36.05 0.53
C SER A 156 -3.80 34.57 0.43
N LEU A 157 -5.04 34.33 -0.01
CA LEU A 157 -5.56 32.96 -0.21
C LEU A 157 -4.79 32.20 -1.29
N ARG A 158 -4.29 32.88 -2.32
CA ARG A 158 -3.60 32.26 -3.45
C ARG A 158 -2.37 31.46 -3.01
N ASP A 159 -1.70 31.88 -1.94
CA ASP A 159 -0.48 31.27 -1.44
C ASP A 159 -0.73 30.24 -0.30
N VAL A 160 -2.00 30.03 0.07
CA VAL A 160 -2.36 29.06 1.12
C VAL A 160 -2.18 27.64 0.61
N THR A 161 -1.44 26.84 1.36
CA THR A 161 -1.19 25.43 1.08
C THR A 161 -1.74 24.54 2.18
N PRO A 162 -2.08 23.26 1.87
CA PRO A 162 -2.53 22.31 2.90
C PRO A 162 -1.41 22.09 3.92
N ASP A 163 -1.76 22.13 5.21
CA ASP A 163 -0.80 21.93 6.29
C ASP A 163 -0.47 20.45 6.50
N PRO A 164 0.80 20.02 6.35
CA PRO A 164 1.21 18.63 6.56
C PRO A 164 1.02 18.14 7.99
N SER A 165 1.10 19.00 9.01
CA SER A 165 0.92 18.59 10.40
C SER A 165 -0.54 18.22 10.67
N THR A 166 -1.49 18.99 10.17
CA THR A 166 -2.92 18.65 10.22
C THR A 166 -3.21 17.31 9.53
N LEU A 167 -2.60 17.06 8.35
CA LEU A 167 -2.74 15.76 7.69
C LEU A 167 -2.19 14.62 8.56
N ALA A 168 -1.00 14.81 9.16
CA ALA A 168 -0.39 13.80 10.01
C ALA A 168 -1.26 13.46 11.23
N GLU A 169 -1.85 14.47 11.88
CA GLU A 169 -2.78 14.29 13.00
C GLU A 169 -4.04 13.52 12.57
N LEU A 170 -4.68 13.91 11.47
CA LEU A 170 -5.85 13.22 10.94
C LEU A 170 -5.57 11.77 10.58
N VAL A 171 -4.42 11.49 9.98
CA VAL A 171 -3.98 10.11 9.67
C VAL A 171 -3.76 9.32 10.96
N ALA A 172 -3.08 9.89 11.96
CA ALA A 172 -2.83 9.22 13.23
C ALA A 172 -4.14 8.89 13.98
N GLN A 173 -5.12 9.79 13.95
CA GLN A 173 -6.38 9.63 14.66
C GLN A 173 -7.37 8.69 13.95
N HIS A 174 -7.41 8.69 12.61
CA HIS A 174 -8.52 8.09 11.88
C HIS A 174 -8.14 6.91 10.98
N ALA A 175 -6.86 6.77 10.55
CA ALA A 175 -6.52 5.83 9.51
C ALA A 175 -6.87 4.37 9.85
N SER A 176 -6.59 3.92 11.07
CA SER A 176 -6.87 2.54 11.48
C SER A 176 -8.36 2.24 11.54
N TYR A 177 -9.17 3.17 12.06
CA TYR A 177 -10.63 3.05 12.08
C TYR A 177 -11.23 3.05 10.67
N VAL A 178 -10.72 3.88 9.78
CA VAL A 178 -11.16 3.92 8.37
C VAL A 178 -10.77 2.62 7.66
N SER A 179 -9.58 2.06 7.92
CA SER A 179 -9.20 0.75 7.39
C SER A 179 -10.15 -0.35 7.86
N ASP A 180 -10.46 -0.40 9.16
CA ASP A 180 -11.41 -1.38 9.74
C ASP A 180 -12.80 -1.25 9.09
N ALA A 181 -13.32 -0.02 8.97
CA ALA A 181 -14.62 0.23 8.34
C ALA A 181 -14.65 -0.23 6.88
N ILE A 182 -13.61 0.09 6.08
CA ILE A 182 -13.53 -0.33 4.67
C ILE A 182 -13.46 -1.87 4.58
N ILE A 183 -12.65 -2.52 5.40
CA ILE A 183 -12.48 -3.97 5.38
C ILE A 183 -13.77 -4.68 5.81
N LYS A 184 -14.56 -4.11 6.73
CA LYS A 184 -15.86 -4.66 7.11
C LYS A 184 -16.87 -4.73 5.96
N GLU A 185 -16.80 -3.78 5.04
CA GLU A 185 -17.65 -3.78 3.84
C GLU A 185 -17.20 -4.80 2.78
N MET A 186 -15.98 -5.34 2.90
CA MET A 186 -15.45 -6.34 1.98
C MET A 186 -15.83 -7.76 2.42
N THR A 187 -16.28 -8.59 1.47
CA THR A 187 -16.65 -9.99 1.74
C THR A 187 -15.40 -10.89 1.69
N PHE A 188 -14.86 -11.25 2.84
CA PHE A 188 -13.75 -12.21 2.97
C PHE A 188 -14.21 -13.46 3.74
N SER A 189 -14.78 -14.44 3.04
CA SER A 189 -15.44 -15.58 3.66
C SER A 189 -14.54 -16.54 4.44
N TYR A 190 -13.22 -16.55 4.15
CA TYR A 190 -12.29 -17.57 4.66
C TYR A 190 -11.06 -17.03 5.38
N LEU A 191 -10.96 -15.72 5.52
CA LEU A 191 -9.79 -15.06 6.11
C LEU A 191 -10.18 -14.30 7.38
N PRO A 192 -9.39 -14.39 8.47
CA PRO A 192 -9.67 -13.67 9.73
C PRO A 192 -9.31 -12.17 9.63
N ILE A 193 -9.58 -11.56 8.47
CA ILE A 193 -9.14 -10.20 8.18
C ILE A 193 -9.93 -9.16 8.97
N HIS A 194 -11.22 -9.36 9.17
CA HIS A 194 -12.07 -8.45 9.95
C HIS A 194 -11.61 -8.35 11.41
N THR A 195 -11.34 -9.51 12.06
CA THR A 195 -10.82 -9.53 13.43
C THR A 195 -9.47 -8.81 13.50
N LEU A 196 -8.57 -9.08 12.56
CA LEU A 196 -7.26 -8.44 12.52
C LEU A 196 -7.35 -6.91 12.41
N PHE A 197 -8.20 -6.39 11.51
CA PHE A 197 -8.34 -4.94 11.31
C PHE A 197 -9.05 -4.28 12.48
N HIS A 198 -10.02 -4.95 13.09
CA HIS A 198 -10.63 -4.47 14.32
C HIS A 198 -9.61 -4.33 15.46
N GLN A 199 -8.75 -5.32 15.66
CA GLN A 199 -7.66 -5.27 16.64
C GLN A 199 -6.67 -4.13 16.33
N LEU A 200 -6.26 -3.96 15.06
CA LEU A 200 -5.40 -2.84 14.65
C LEU A 200 -6.05 -1.48 14.95
N ALA A 201 -7.37 -1.34 14.73
CA ALA A 201 -8.11 -0.12 15.04
C ALA A 201 -8.16 0.19 16.56
N GLN A 202 -8.15 -0.84 17.40
CA GLN A 202 -8.11 -0.69 18.86
C GLN A 202 -6.68 -0.57 19.42
N ASN A 203 -5.65 -0.55 18.58
CA ASN A 203 -4.24 -0.63 18.96
C ASN A 203 -3.92 -1.89 19.81
N ASP A 204 -4.66 -2.98 19.56
CA ASP A 204 -4.42 -4.27 20.20
C ASP A 204 -3.31 -5.03 19.45
N TYR A 205 -2.11 -5.00 20.01
CA TYR A 205 -0.91 -5.66 19.48
C TYR A 205 -0.51 -6.91 20.26
N GLU A 206 -1.41 -7.49 21.03
CA GLU A 206 -1.15 -8.73 21.79
C GLU A 206 -1.10 -9.96 20.86
N HIS A 207 -1.76 -9.88 19.71
CA HIS A 207 -1.80 -10.97 18.75
C HIS A 207 -0.64 -10.93 17.77
N ALA A 208 -0.08 -12.10 17.45
CA ALA A 208 1.10 -12.22 16.59
C ALA A 208 0.96 -11.50 15.23
N ALA A 209 -0.24 -11.49 14.63
CA ALA A 209 -0.47 -10.87 13.34
C ALA A 209 -0.45 -9.33 13.42
N THR A 210 -1.13 -8.74 14.42
CA THR A 210 -1.15 -7.29 14.65
C THR A 210 0.22 -6.78 15.08
N GLN A 211 0.89 -7.50 15.99
CA GLN A 211 2.25 -7.20 16.42
C GLN A 211 3.23 -7.21 15.24
N LEU A 212 3.12 -8.22 14.36
CA LEU A 212 4.01 -8.33 13.20
C LEU A 212 3.80 -7.17 12.22
N ILE A 213 2.55 -6.80 11.88
CA ILE A 213 2.25 -5.66 10.99
C ILE A 213 2.83 -4.37 11.58
N ASN A 214 2.52 -4.07 12.84
CA ASN A 214 2.99 -2.87 13.52
C ASN A 214 4.52 -2.80 13.55
N SER A 215 5.20 -3.89 13.92
CA SER A 215 6.66 -3.94 13.98
C SER A 215 7.30 -3.80 12.59
N CYS A 216 6.71 -4.40 11.55
CA CYS A 216 7.16 -4.24 10.16
C CYS A 216 6.97 -2.80 9.66
N GLU A 217 5.87 -2.14 10.00
CA GLU A 217 5.65 -0.73 9.68
C GLU A 217 6.74 0.15 10.30
N HIS A 218 6.99 0.02 11.60
CA HIS A 218 8.04 0.78 12.29
C HIS A 218 9.43 0.51 11.70
N TYR A 219 9.73 -0.74 11.36
CA TYR A 219 10.99 -1.08 10.69
C TYR A 219 11.15 -0.33 9.36
N VAL A 220 10.12 -0.35 8.51
CA VAL A 220 10.17 0.28 7.19
C VAL A 220 10.23 1.80 7.31
N GLN A 221 9.44 2.40 8.20
CA GLN A 221 9.47 3.84 8.48
C GLN A 221 10.87 4.29 8.92
N THR A 222 11.46 3.61 9.91
CA THR A 222 12.82 3.93 10.39
C THR A 222 13.85 3.84 9.26
N ARG A 223 13.77 2.80 8.41
CA ARG A 223 14.68 2.65 7.25
C ARG A 223 14.47 3.74 6.20
N MET A 224 13.23 4.19 5.98
CA MET A 224 12.95 5.29 5.05
C MET A 224 13.47 6.62 5.57
N LEU A 225 13.24 6.94 6.84
CA LEU A 225 13.73 8.16 7.48
C LEU A 225 15.27 8.21 7.47
N LEU A 226 15.92 7.09 7.78
CA LEU A 226 17.39 7.00 7.71
C LEU A 226 17.91 7.22 6.28
N LYS A 227 17.29 6.59 5.28
CA LYS A 227 17.69 6.75 3.86
C LYS A 227 17.53 8.18 3.36
N GLN A 228 16.58 8.93 3.92
CA GLN A 228 16.32 10.33 3.57
C GLN A 228 17.12 11.32 4.44
N HIS A 229 18.01 10.82 5.31
CA HIS A 229 18.79 11.62 6.25
C HIS A 229 17.95 12.47 7.22
N LEU A 230 16.69 12.04 7.49
CA LEU A 230 15.78 12.70 8.44
C LEU A 230 16.04 12.27 9.89
N ILE A 231 16.72 11.17 10.09
CA ILE A 231 17.20 10.70 11.40
C ILE A 231 18.66 10.25 11.30
N SER A 232 19.38 10.32 12.43
CA SER A 232 20.76 9.83 12.51
C SER A 232 20.83 8.30 12.49
N ALA A 233 22.02 7.76 12.17
CA ALA A 233 22.27 6.32 12.23
C ALA A 233 22.09 5.74 13.65
N ASP A 234 22.48 6.50 14.67
CA ASP A 234 22.33 6.09 16.08
C ASP A 234 20.85 6.08 16.50
N THR A 235 20.07 7.09 16.10
CA THR A 235 18.62 7.11 16.32
C THR A 235 17.94 5.92 15.64
N ALA A 236 18.28 5.68 14.38
CA ALA A 236 17.73 4.54 13.64
C ALA A 236 18.08 3.20 14.30
N LYS A 237 19.34 3.04 14.73
CA LYS A 237 19.80 1.84 15.45
C LYS A 237 19.01 1.63 16.74
N THR A 238 18.83 2.69 17.54
CA THR A 238 18.05 2.62 18.79
C THR A 238 16.62 2.20 18.54
N GLN A 239 15.94 2.79 17.55
CA GLN A 239 14.57 2.42 17.17
C GLN A 239 14.46 0.97 16.70
N LEU A 240 15.40 0.52 15.85
CA LEU A 240 15.40 -0.85 15.34
C LEU A 240 15.65 -1.91 16.42
N LEU A 241 16.44 -1.59 17.44
CA LEU A 241 16.71 -2.49 18.57
C LEU A 241 15.52 -2.62 19.54
N GLN A 242 14.56 -1.71 19.50
CA GLN A 242 13.31 -1.79 20.27
C GLN A 242 12.27 -2.71 19.62
N LEU A 243 12.45 -3.07 18.35
CA LEU A 243 11.54 -3.97 17.67
C LEU A 243 11.69 -5.42 18.18
N PRO A 244 10.62 -6.21 18.21
CA PRO A 244 10.65 -7.61 18.67
C PRO A 244 11.28 -8.54 17.63
N PHE A 245 12.30 -8.09 16.93
CA PHE A 245 13.02 -8.84 15.91
C PHE A 245 14.37 -9.30 16.42
N SER A 246 14.70 -10.56 16.18
CA SER A 246 16.03 -11.07 16.45
C SER A 246 17.08 -10.42 15.55
N GLY A 247 18.35 -10.40 15.99
CA GLY A 247 19.44 -9.90 15.17
C GLY A 247 19.58 -10.60 13.80
N ARG A 248 19.21 -11.91 13.74
CA ARG A 248 19.16 -12.69 12.48
C ARG A 248 18.07 -12.13 11.55
N GLN A 249 16.88 -11.85 12.06
CA GLN A 249 15.77 -11.28 11.28
C GLN A 249 16.12 -9.88 10.76
N LEU A 250 16.64 -9.01 11.61
CA LEU A 250 17.10 -7.67 11.20
C LEU A 250 18.18 -7.74 10.12
N SER A 251 19.17 -8.63 10.27
CA SER A 251 20.21 -8.83 9.26
C SER A 251 19.65 -9.31 7.92
N ALA A 252 18.67 -10.21 7.94
CA ALA A 252 18.00 -10.71 6.74
C ALA A 252 17.17 -9.62 6.06
N LEU A 253 16.36 -8.87 6.82
CA LEU A 253 15.57 -7.74 6.31
C LEU A 253 16.45 -6.66 5.68
N ASN A 254 17.62 -6.38 6.26
CA ASN A 254 18.57 -5.39 5.73
C ASN A 254 19.11 -5.74 4.33
N LYS A 255 19.15 -7.02 3.98
CA LYS A 255 19.61 -7.52 2.68
C LYS A 255 18.49 -7.59 1.63
N MET A 256 17.23 -7.44 2.04
CA MET A 256 16.10 -7.55 1.14
C MET A 256 15.83 -6.24 0.39
N ALA A 257 15.39 -6.35 -0.87
CA ALA A 257 14.82 -5.27 -1.63
C ALA A 257 13.32 -5.08 -1.25
N ILE A 258 13.09 -4.71 0.02
CA ILE A 258 11.74 -4.69 0.63
C ILE A 258 10.73 -3.77 -0.06
N LYS A 259 11.19 -2.74 -0.77
CA LYS A 259 10.32 -1.74 -1.43
C LYS A 259 9.94 -2.11 -2.86
N GLN A 260 10.33 -3.28 -3.35
CA GLN A 260 10.10 -3.71 -4.72
C GLN A 260 9.09 -4.85 -4.77
N LEU A 261 8.18 -4.78 -5.72
CA LEU A 261 7.32 -5.89 -6.14
C LEU A 261 7.71 -6.30 -7.56
N LYS A 262 7.81 -7.61 -7.78
CA LYS A 262 8.31 -8.16 -9.04
C LYS A 262 7.52 -7.72 -10.28
N PHE A 263 6.23 -7.45 -10.15
CA PHE A 263 5.33 -7.19 -11.27
C PHE A 263 4.60 -5.85 -11.18
N VAL A 264 4.84 -5.04 -10.16
CA VAL A 264 4.14 -3.76 -9.97
C VAL A 264 5.13 -2.66 -9.71
N ASP A 265 5.10 -1.65 -10.57
CA ASP A 265 5.77 -0.38 -10.36
C ASP A 265 4.73 0.75 -10.32
N LEU A 266 5.10 1.88 -9.73
CA LEU A 266 4.28 3.10 -9.75
C LEU A 266 4.46 3.92 -11.02
N SER A 267 5.51 3.62 -11.79
CA SER A 267 5.79 4.30 -13.06
C SER A 267 4.70 4.07 -14.10
#